data_c2c7cc7690533485d0a719dabd82820c
#
_entry.id   c2c7cc7690533485d0a719dabd82820c
#
_cell.length_a   1.000
_cell.length_b   1.000
_cell.length_c   1.000
_cell.angle_alpha   90.00
_cell.angle_beta   90.00
_cell.angle_gamma   90.00
#
_symmetry.space_group_name_H-M   'P 1'
#
loop_
_entity.id
_entity.type
_entity.pdbx_description
1 polymer ?
#
loop_
_entity_poly.entity_id
_entity_poly.type
_entity_poly.pdbx_seq_one_letter_code
_entity_poly.pdbx_strand_id
1 'polypeptide(L)' 'MLKKRSFSLSGHRTSVALEPEFWAVIEGEARRNAQSLAAFVAAIDAARGERPLASALRVHALAAQQAPDRG' A
#
# COMPACT_ATOMS: atom_id res chain seq x y z
N MET A 1 -1.81 -11.69 -12.64
CA MET A 1 -0.39 -11.34 -12.83
C MET A 1 0.00 -10.21 -11.87
N LEU A 2 1.16 -10.34 -11.26
CA LEU A 2 1.63 -9.32 -10.33
C LEU A 2 2.21 -8.14 -11.08
N LYS A 3 2.02 -6.96 -10.53
CA LYS A 3 2.60 -5.74 -11.04
C LYS A 3 3.60 -5.20 -10.04
N LYS A 4 4.83 -4.99 -10.49
CA LYS A 4 5.91 -4.56 -9.61
C LYS A 4 6.10 -3.05 -9.68
N ARG A 5 6.23 -2.42 -8.51
CA ARG A 5 6.55 -1.00 -8.41
C ARG A 5 7.68 -0.82 -7.42
N SER A 6 8.52 0.18 -7.67
CA SER A 6 9.69 0.45 -6.84
C SER A 6 9.51 1.74 -6.07
N PHE A 7 10.00 1.75 -4.84
CA PHE A 7 9.92 2.90 -3.96
C PHE A 7 11.23 3.09 -3.24
N SER A 8 11.52 4.33 -2.85
CA SER A 8 12.62 4.61 -1.95
C SER A 8 12.05 4.70 -0.54
N LEU A 9 12.40 3.74 0.30
CA LEU A 9 11.85 3.64 1.66
C LEU A 9 13.01 3.66 2.65
N SER A 10 13.01 4.66 3.53
CA SER A 10 14.07 4.81 4.54
C SER A 10 15.45 4.77 3.91
N GLY A 11 15.61 5.41 2.76
CA GLY A 11 16.90 5.48 2.08
C GLY A 11 17.27 4.25 1.28
N HIS A 12 16.38 3.26 1.19
CA HIS A 12 16.65 2.04 0.44
C HIS A 12 15.65 1.89 -0.69
N ARG A 13 16.13 1.37 -1.81
CA ARG A 13 15.28 1.08 -2.95
C ARG A 13 14.61 -0.27 -2.74
N THR A 14 13.30 -0.29 -2.76
CA THR A 14 12.52 -1.50 -2.51
C THR A 14 11.50 -1.71 -3.61
N SER A 15 11.41 -2.93 -4.11
CA SER A 15 10.39 -3.29 -5.11
C SER A 15 9.32 -4.14 -4.45
N VAL A 16 8.07 -3.86 -4.81
CA VAL A 16 6.93 -4.58 -4.28
C VAL A 16 6.06 -5.05 -5.44
N ALA A 17 5.69 -6.31 -5.43
CA ALA A 17 4.81 -6.86 -6.46
C ALA A 17 3.46 -7.20 -5.84
N LEU A 18 2.41 -6.60 -6.38
CA LEU A 18 1.04 -6.86 -5.95
C LEU A 18 0.18 -7.06 -7.18
N GLU A 19 -0.93 -7.74 -6.98
CA GLU A 19 -1.94 -7.86 -8.00
C GLU A 19 -2.48 -6.47 -8.35
N PRO A 20 -2.84 -6.22 -9.61
CA PRO A 20 -3.35 -4.90 -10.00
C PRO A 20 -4.55 -4.45 -9.16
N GLU A 21 -5.38 -5.39 -8.75
CA GLU A 21 -6.54 -5.08 -7.91
C GLU A 21 -6.13 -4.44 -6.59
N PHE A 22 -5.06 -4.96 -5.99
CA PHE A 22 -4.56 -4.38 -4.75
C PHE A 22 -3.95 -3.01 -4.99
N TRP A 23 -3.21 -2.84 -6.09
CA TRP A 23 -2.65 -1.52 -6.40
C TRP A 23 -3.76 -0.47 -6.57
N ALA A 24 -4.87 -0.86 -7.21
CA ALA A 24 -5.97 0.06 -7.41
C ALA A 24 -6.54 0.55 -6.07
N VAL A 25 -6.70 -0.37 -5.12
CA VAL A 25 -7.21 0.00 -3.79
C VAL A 25 -6.21 0.90 -3.07
N ILE A 26 -4.92 0.55 -3.12
CA ILE A 26 -3.89 1.32 -2.45
C ILE A 26 -3.81 2.74 -3.04
N GLU A 27 -3.88 2.86 -4.36
CA GLU A 27 -3.87 4.17 -5.01
C GLU A 27 -5.08 4.99 -4.62
N GLY A 28 -6.23 4.35 -4.52
CA GLY A 28 -7.45 5.04 -4.11
C GLY A 28 -7.35 5.55 -2.68
N GLU A 29 -6.78 4.74 -1.79
CA GLU A 29 -6.59 5.15 -0.41
C GLU A 29 -5.61 6.31 -0.30
N ALA A 30 -4.52 6.27 -1.07
CA ALA A 30 -3.57 7.37 -1.07
C ALA A 30 -4.24 8.66 -1.48
N ARG A 31 -5.04 8.62 -2.55
CA ARG A 31 -5.76 9.81 -3.01
C ARG A 31 -6.72 10.34 -1.95
N ARG A 32 -7.45 9.44 -1.29
CA ARG A 32 -8.38 9.86 -0.24
C ARG A 32 -7.67 10.55 0.91
N ASN A 33 -6.44 10.19 1.16
CA ASN A 33 -5.64 10.79 2.23
C ASN A 33 -4.77 11.94 1.75
N ALA A 34 -4.97 12.39 0.52
CA ALA A 34 -4.20 13.47 -0.08
C ALA A 34 -2.69 13.20 -0.04
N GLN A 35 -2.31 11.94 -0.26
CA GLN A 35 -0.92 11.51 -0.25
C GLN A 35 -0.51 10.99 -1.61
N SER A 36 0.78 11.12 -1.93
CA SER A 36 1.32 10.40 -3.08
C SER A 36 1.34 8.91 -2.74
N LEU A 37 1.38 8.07 -3.78
CA LEU A 37 1.49 6.64 -3.55
C LEU A 37 2.75 6.32 -2.74
N ALA A 38 3.86 6.96 -3.07
CA ALA A 38 5.11 6.71 -2.36
C ALA A 38 4.99 7.07 -0.87
N ALA A 39 4.36 8.20 -0.55
CA ALA A 39 4.19 8.60 0.84
C ALA A 39 3.28 7.63 1.58
N PHE A 40 2.21 7.18 0.91
CA PHE A 40 1.29 6.24 1.52
C PHE A 40 1.97 4.91 1.82
N VAL A 41 2.74 4.40 0.86
CA VAL A 41 3.48 3.15 1.04
C VAL A 41 4.53 3.29 2.14
N ALA A 42 5.20 4.44 2.20
CA ALA A 42 6.20 4.68 3.23
C ALA A 42 5.59 4.67 4.63
N ALA A 43 4.39 5.22 4.78
CA ALA A 43 3.70 5.21 6.08
C ALA A 43 3.37 3.78 6.50
N ILE A 44 2.90 2.95 5.56
CA ILE A 44 2.61 1.55 5.87
C ILE A 44 3.88 0.80 6.20
N ASP A 45 4.96 1.08 5.46
CA ASP A 45 6.25 0.44 5.73
C ASP A 45 6.72 0.76 7.15
N ALA A 46 6.57 2.00 7.59
CA ALA A 46 6.99 2.40 8.92
C ALA A 46 6.18 1.70 10.01
N ALA A 47 4.93 1.35 9.72
CA ALA A 47 4.02 0.78 10.72
C ALA A 47 3.93 -0.74 10.67
N ARG A 48 4.58 -1.39 9.69
CA ARG A 48 4.34 -2.82 9.46
C ARG A 48 5.01 -3.75 10.48
N GLY A 49 5.97 -3.26 11.24
CA GLY A 49 6.70 -4.11 12.14
C GLY A 49 7.49 -5.15 11.36
N GLU A 50 7.32 -6.43 11.73
CA GLU A 50 8.06 -7.51 11.09
C GLU A 50 7.32 -8.12 9.90
N ARG A 51 6.12 -7.67 9.61
CA ARG A 51 5.36 -8.19 8.49
C ARG A 51 5.99 -7.75 7.17
N PRO A 52 6.13 -8.64 6.17
CA PRO A 52 6.65 -8.21 4.87
C PRO A 52 5.79 -7.10 4.28
N LEU A 53 6.43 -6.19 3.56
CA LEU A 53 5.72 -5.02 3.03
C LEU A 53 4.57 -5.40 2.12
N ALA A 54 4.77 -6.37 1.21
CA ALA A 54 3.69 -6.79 0.31
C ALA A 54 2.50 -7.30 1.12
N SER A 55 2.76 -8.07 2.16
CA SER A 55 1.70 -8.58 3.02
C SER A 55 0.99 -7.43 3.74
N ALA A 56 1.75 -6.47 4.25
CA ALA A 56 1.16 -5.32 4.94
C ALA A 56 0.26 -4.53 4.01
N LEU A 57 0.69 -4.34 2.77
CA LEU A 57 -0.11 -3.61 1.79
C LEU A 57 -1.38 -4.35 1.44
N ARG A 58 -1.30 -5.68 1.26
CA ARG A 58 -2.49 -6.48 0.96
C ARG A 58 -3.49 -6.45 2.11
N VAL A 59 -3.00 -6.59 3.33
CA VAL A 59 -3.87 -6.56 4.51
C VAL A 59 -4.53 -5.19 4.63
N HIS A 60 -3.77 -4.13 4.40
CA HIS A 60 -4.33 -2.78 4.45
C HIS A 60 -5.40 -2.59 3.38
N ALA A 61 -5.14 -3.06 2.17
CA ALA A 61 -6.11 -2.94 1.09
C ALA A 61 -7.39 -3.71 1.39
N LEU A 62 -7.23 -4.91 1.94
CA LEU A 62 -8.39 -5.72 2.29
C LEU A 62 -9.22 -5.04 3.37
N ALA A 63 -8.57 -4.49 4.39
CA ALA A 63 -9.28 -3.79 5.45
C ALA A 63 -10.02 -2.57 4.91
N ALA A 64 -9.42 -1.85 3.97
CA ALA A 64 -10.06 -0.68 3.36
C ALA A 64 -11.31 -1.08 2.60
N GLN A 65 -11.26 -2.22 1.89
CA GLN A 65 -12.42 -2.69 1.14
C GLN A 65 -13.53 -3.18 2.05
N GLN A 66 -13.20 -3.64 3.25
CA GLN A 66 -14.18 -4.17 4.19
C GLN A 66 -14.71 -3.10 5.14
N ALA A 67 -14.16 -1.89 5.08
CA ALA A 67 -14.62 -0.82 5.97
C ALA A 67 -16.10 -0.54 5.70
N PRO A 68 -16.89 -0.30 6.74
CA PRO A 68 -18.30 0.01 6.53
C PRO A 68 -18.45 1.27 5.70
N ASP A 69 -19.45 1.25 4.83
CA ASP A 69 -19.75 2.41 4.02
C ASP A 69 -20.45 3.45 4.87
N ARG A 70 -19.93 4.65 4.86
CA ARG A 70 -20.47 5.76 5.61
C ARG A 70 -21.40 6.62 4.79
N GLY A 71 -21.43 6.31 3.51
CA GLY A 71 -22.14 7.01 2.46
C GLY A 71 -23.33 7.80 2.85
#